data_4bef0765d09cb9c46299dbb3beddc9df
#
_entry.id   4bef0765d09cb9c46299dbb3beddc9df
#
_cell.length_a   1.000
_cell.length_b   1.000
_cell.length_c   1.000
_cell.angle_alpha   90.00
_cell.angle_beta   90.00
_cell.angle_gamma   90.00
#
_symmetry.space_group_name_H-M   'P 1'
#
loop_
_entity.id
_entity.type
_entity.pdbx_description
1 polymer ?
#
loop_
_entity_poly.entity_id
_entity_poly.type
_entity_poly.pdbx_seq_one_letter_code
_entity_poly.pdbx_strand_id
1 'polypeptide(L)'
;RWVILFFKDNKNINLIEKLEKGIVINIFFLLIISFFLRKNSNVVFYFCSFFFLINLFSIIKDYFELSKLKKFILNKEFVILFVLTFIFSINLSNNLKLGWDAQNYWLIKKLVFTNNGDIFDLQYTPMKSYPYLGSFLWFFYTKFSITGYEYFGRIFYIFLFLVSIFSLFSTSKLNFIKNFLLTIATVFLIYNSSLFNGYQEILIFSLTAILLKTIYKYFNCFDKDYTFNNYYYFIGIIFLNILFIKNDALIIIFIFLLSLLL
;
A
#
# COMPACT_ATOMS: atom_id res chain seq x y z
N ARG A 1 4.37 -15.09 4.74
CA ARG A 1 4.08 -15.85 5.97
C ARG A 1 3.17 -15.09 6.94
N TRP A 2 3.38 -13.81 7.22
CA TRP A 2 2.48 -13.04 8.09
C TRP A 2 1.03 -13.03 7.58
N VAL A 3 0.86 -12.88 6.26
CA VAL A 3 -0.47 -12.99 5.63
C VAL A 3 -1.06 -14.38 5.84
N ILE A 4 -0.24 -15.43 5.82
CA ILE A 4 -0.66 -16.83 6.07
C ILE A 4 -1.07 -17.02 7.53
N LEU A 5 -0.42 -16.36 8.50
CA LEU A 5 -0.82 -16.43 9.91
C LEU A 5 -2.20 -15.81 10.16
N PHE A 6 -2.52 -14.72 9.46
CA PHE A 6 -3.83 -14.06 9.57
C PHE A 6 -4.94 -14.73 8.74
N PHE A 7 -4.58 -15.51 7.69
CA PHE A 7 -5.54 -16.06 6.72
C PHE A 7 -5.27 -17.53 6.40
N LYS A 8 -5.01 -18.35 7.43
CA LYS A 8 -4.47 -19.70 7.35
C LYS A 8 -5.29 -20.71 6.50
N ASP A 9 -6.56 -20.47 6.25
CA ASP A 9 -7.45 -21.49 5.70
C ASP A 9 -8.05 -21.26 4.30
N ASN A 10 -7.64 -20.21 3.58
CA ASN A 10 -8.17 -19.98 2.23
C ASN A 10 -7.21 -20.44 1.13
N LYS A 11 -7.30 -21.73 0.77
CA LYS A 11 -6.56 -22.31 -0.37
C LYS A 11 -6.84 -21.63 -1.73
N ASN A 12 -7.93 -20.85 -1.84
CA ASN A 12 -8.41 -20.22 -3.07
C ASN A 12 -8.17 -18.70 -3.17
N ILE A 13 -7.33 -18.12 -2.31
CA ILE A 13 -7.01 -16.69 -2.41
C ILE A 13 -6.12 -16.45 -3.63
N ASN A 14 -6.56 -15.55 -4.55
CA ASN A 14 -5.77 -15.13 -5.70
C ASN A 14 -4.44 -14.48 -5.25
N LEU A 15 -3.39 -14.62 -6.08
CA LEU A 15 -2.06 -14.07 -5.82
C LEU A 15 -2.10 -12.56 -5.57
N ILE A 16 -2.87 -11.82 -6.38
CA ILE A 16 -3.05 -10.36 -6.24
C ILE A 16 -3.65 -9.99 -4.88
N GLU A 17 -4.63 -10.75 -4.43
CA GLU A 17 -5.22 -10.53 -3.11
C GLU A 17 -4.24 -10.81 -1.96
N LYS A 18 -3.38 -11.82 -2.12
CA LYS A 18 -2.29 -12.08 -1.15
C LYS A 18 -1.30 -10.93 -1.11
N LEU A 19 -0.96 -10.38 -2.29
CA LEU A 19 -0.07 -9.23 -2.41
C LEU A 19 -0.67 -8.00 -1.75
N GLU A 20 -1.93 -7.68 -2.05
CA GLU A 20 -2.69 -6.57 -1.45
C GLU A 20 -2.70 -6.65 0.08
N LYS A 21 -3.09 -7.80 0.63
CA LYS A 21 -3.11 -8.03 2.08
C LYS A 21 -1.71 -7.89 2.69
N GLY A 22 -0.69 -8.40 2.00
CA GLY A 22 0.69 -8.27 2.42
C GLY A 22 1.15 -6.81 2.49
N ILE A 23 0.79 -5.99 1.50
CA ILE A 23 1.14 -4.57 1.48
C ILE A 23 0.45 -3.82 2.62
N VAL A 24 -0.85 -4.03 2.84
CA VAL A 24 -1.61 -3.38 3.92
C VAL A 24 -1.03 -3.69 5.30
N ILE A 25 -0.71 -4.97 5.54
CA ILE A 25 -0.07 -5.41 6.80
C ILE A 25 1.33 -4.80 6.94
N ASN A 26 2.08 -4.68 5.84
CA ASN A 26 3.41 -4.08 5.86
C ASN A 26 3.35 -2.57 6.19
N ILE A 27 2.39 -1.84 5.63
CA ILE A 27 2.14 -0.43 5.97
C ILE A 27 1.83 -0.29 7.46
N PHE A 28 0.96 -1.13 7.99
CA PHE A 28 0.61 -1.14 9.41
C PHE A 28 1.81 -1.46 10.31
N PHE A 29 2.63 -2.42 9.91
CA PHE A 29 3.85 -2.77 10.61
C PHE A 29 4.86 -1.61 10.64
N LEU A 30 5.02 -0.91 9.51
CA LEU A 30 5.83 0.30 9.41
C LEU A 30 5.30 1.41 10.33
N LEU A 31 3.98 1.58 10.40
CA LEU A 31 3.34 2.51 11.33
C LEU A 31 3.71 2.18 12.78
N ILE A 32 3.53 0.93 13.21
CA ILE A 32 3.85 0.50 14.59
C ILE A 32 5.33 0.75 14.89
N ILE A 33 6.22 0.32 14.01
CA ILE A 33 7.66 0.47 14.24
C ILE A 33 8.05 1.95 14.33
N SER A 34 7.46 2.82 13.53
CA SER A 34 7.76 4.25 13.56
C SER A 34 7.45 4.89 14.91
N PHE A 35 6.48 4.37 15.67
CA PHE A 35 6.17 4.83 17.04
C PHE A 35 7.19 4.37 18.08
N PHE A 36 7.74 3.18 17.94
CA PHE A 36 8.63 2.58 18.93
C PHE A 36 10.09 2.96 18.75
N LEU A 37 10.53 3.21 17.54
CA LEU A 37 11.93 3.55 17.23
C LEU A 37 12.12 5.06 17.16
N ARG A 38 12.20 5.68 18.32
CA ARG A 38 12.08 7.13 18.55
C ARG A 38 13.28 7.94 18.12
N LYS A 39 14.33 7.68 17.59
CA LYS A 39 15.45 8.64 17.37
C LYS A 39 16.22 8.47 16.07
N ASN A 40 15.89 7.49 15.27
CA ASN A 40 16.65 7.29 14.06
C ASN A 40 15.81 6.56 13.00
N SER A 41 15.27 7.32 12.07
CA SER A 41 14.45 6.77 10.97
C SER A 41 15.20 5.75 10.13
N ASN A 42 16.53 5.81 10.05
CA ASN A 42 17.35 4.81 9.37
C ASN A 42 17.34 3.47 10.11
N VAL A 43 17.26 3.46 11.44
CA VAL A 43 17.11 2.20 12.21
C VAL A 43 15.82 1.49 11.82
N VAL A 44 14.72 2.23 11.63
CA VAL A 44 13.46 1.66 11.12
C VAL A 44 13.68 1.00 9.77
N PHE A 45 14.37 1.67 8.85
CA PHE A 45 14.67 1.13 7.54
C PHE A 45 15.49 -0.17 7.62
N TYR A 46 16.58 -0.18 8.37
CA TYR A 46 17.43 -1.36 8.52
C TYR A 46 16.69 -2.52 9.17
N PHE A 47 15.90 -2.25 10.20
CA PHE A 47 15.09 -3.24 10.88
C PHE A 47 14.06 -3.87 9.93
N CYS A 48 13.29 -3.04 9.22
CA CYS A 48 12.30 -3.52 8.25
C CYS A 48 12.95 -4.26 7.08
N SER A 49 14.10 -3.78 6.59
CA SER A 49 14.86 -4.45 5.53
C SER A 49 15.36 -5.83 5.97
N PHE A 50 15.84 -5.97 7.20
CA PHE A 50 16.23 -7.25 7.78
C PHE A 50 15.05 -8.23 7.83
N PHE A 51 13.89 -7.79 8.33
CA PHE A 51 12.67 -8.62 8.32
C PHE A 51 12.20 -8.97 6.91
N PHE A 52 12.31 -8.03 5.98
CA PHE A 52 12.01 -8.29 4.57
C PHE A 52 12.93 -9.38 3.99
N LEU A 53 14.23 -9.31 4.24
CA LEU A 53 15.20 -10.33 3.79
C LEU A 53 14.91 -11.71 4.39
N ILE A 54 14.57 -11.79 5.69
CA ILE A 54 14.18 -13.05 6.33
C ILE A 54 12.93 -13.64 5.66
N ASN A 55 11.92 -12.80 5.39
CA ASN A 55 10.71 -13.24 4.70
C ASN A 55 11.00 -13.70 3.27
N LEU A 56 11.85 -12.96 2.55
CA LEU A 56 12.26 -13.30 1.19
C LEU A 56 13.02 -14.64 1.17
N PHE A 57 13.95 -14.83 2.09
CA PHE A 57 14.67 -16.10 2.24
C PHE A 57 13.74 -17.27 2.55
N SER A 58 12.76 -17.05 3.43
CA SER A 58 11.73 -18.06 3.74
C SER A 58 10.87 -18.39 2.51
N ILE A 59 10.50 -17.38 1.71
CA ILE A 59 9.75 -17.59 0.46
C ILE A 59 10.61 -18.41 -0.52
N ILE A 60 11.87 -18.02 -0.72
CA ILE A 60 12.80 -18.76 -1.60
C ILE A 60 12.89 -20.22 -1.15
N LYS A 61 13.02 -20.48 0.15
CA LYS A 61 13.07 -21.85 0.69
C LYS A 61 11.80 -22.65 0.40
N ASP A 62 10.62 -22.03 0.54
CA ASP A 62 9.33 -22.67 0.29
C ASP A 62 9.07 -22.90 -1.22
N TYR A 63 9.70 -22.10 -2.10
CA TYR A 63 9.58 -22.18 -3.56
C TYR A 63 10.82 -22.77 -4.25
N PHE A 64 11.71 -23.42 -3.52
CA PHE A 64 12.93 -24.02 -4.07
C PHE A 64 12.66 -25.09 -5.16
N GLU A 65 11.41 -25.54 -5.28
CA GLU A 65 10.95 -26.25 -6.47
C GLU A 65 10.81 -25.26 -7.63
N LEU A 66 11.73 -25.28 -8.57
CA LEU A 66 11.75 -24.44 -9.79
C LEU A 66 10.39 -24.37 -10.51
N SER A 67 9.59 -25.42 -10.47
CA SER A 67 8.26 -25.50 -11.03
C SER A 67 7.25 -24.53 -10.36
N LYS A 68 7.32 -24.38 -9.04
CA LYS A 68 6.45 -23.48 -8.27
C LYS A 68 6.87 -22.01 -8.47
N LEU A 69 8.18 -21.73 -8.49
CA LEU A 69 8.73 -20.40 -8.76
C LEU A 69 8.36 -19.94 -10.17
N LYS A 70 8.49 -20.80 -11.17
CA LYS A 70 8.10 -20.52 -12.56
C LYS A 70 6.61 -20.20 -12.67
N LYS A 71 5.74 -20.96 -11.96
CA LYS A 71 4.29 -20.71 -11.93
C LYS A 71 3.93 -19.39 -11.27
N PHE A 72 4.69 -18.94 -10.26
CA PHE A 72 4.52 -17.66 -9.60
C PHE A 72 4.91 -16.50 -10.51
N ILE A 73 6.12 -16.53 -11.09
CA ILE A 73 6.66 -15.47 -11.95
C ILE A 73 5.86 -15.34 -13.23
N LEU A 74 5.35 -16.44 -13.80
CA LEU A 74 4.56 -16.46 -15.03
C LEU A 74 3.06 -16.26 -14.78
N ASN A 75 2.64 -15.88 -13.56
CA ASN A 75 1.26 -15.50 -13.34
C ASN A 75 0.95 -14.22 -14.14
N LYS A 76 0.01 -14.32 -15.08
CA LYS A 76 -0.34 -13.24 -16.03
C LYS A 76 -0.72 -11.94 -15.32
N GLU A 77 -1.43 -12.03 -14.20
CA GLU A 77 -1.86 -10.87 -13.43
C GLU A 77 -0.67 -10.15 -12.78
N PHE A 78 0.27 -10.91 -12.22
CA PHE A 78 1.48 -10.38 -11.61
C PHE A 78 2.39 -9.72 -12.65
N VAL A 79 2.59 -10.37 -13.80
CA VAL A 79 3.41 -9.83 -14.90
C VAL A 79 2.83 -8.50 -15.38
N ILE A 80 1.51 -8.41 -15.57
CA ILE A 80 0.87 -7.17 -16.02
C ILE A 80 1.03 -6.05 -14.99
N LEU A 81 0.80 -6.33 -13.70
CA LEU A 81 1.01 -5.33 -12.67
C LEU A 81 2.45 -4.81 -12.66
N PHE A 82 3.42 -5.70 -12.82
CA PHE A 82 4.82 -5.32 -12.88
C PHE A 82 5.13 -4.46 -14.11
N VAL A 83 4.65 -4.86 -15.28
CA VAL A 83 4.82 -4.11 -16.55
C VAL A 83 4.17 -2.73 -16.45
N LEU A 84 2.94 -2.64 -15.95
CA LEU A 84 2.25 -1.36 -15.77
C LEU A 84 3.01 -0.46 -14.78
N THR A 85 3.45 -1.02 -13.65
CA THR A 85 4.25 -0.26 -12.68
C THR A 85 5.53 0.26 -13.32
N PHE A 86 6.20 -0.54 -14.13
CA PHE A 86 7.42 -0.15 -14.84
C PHE A 86 7.16 0.98 -15.85
N ILE A 87 6.12 0.87 -16.68
CA ILE A 87 5.72 1.90 -17.65
C ILE A 87 5.43 3.23 -16.93
N PHE A 88 4.66 3.20 -15.83
CA PHE A 88 4.35 4.40 -15.06
C PHE A 88 5.57 4.95 -14.32
N SER A 89 6.51 4.10 -13.93
CA SER A 89 7.77 4.55 -13.33
C SER A 89 8.62 5.35 -14.33
N ILE A 90 8.67 4.93 -15.60
CA ILE A 90 9.35 5.68 -16.66
C ILE A 90 8.66 7.04 -16.84
N ASN A 91 7.34 7.06 -16.90
CA ASN A 91 6.60 8.32 -17.04
C ASN A 91 6.84 9.26 -15.84
N LEU A 92 6.82 8.71 -14.63
CA LEU A 92 7.14 9.46 -13.41
C LEU A 92 8.56 10.03 -13.44
N SER A 93 9.56 9.27 -13.91
CA SER A 93 10.95 9.75 -14.00
C SER A 93 11.14 10.88 -15.00
N ASN A 94 10.28 10.95 -16.01
CA ASN A 94 10.28 12.04 -17.00
C ASN A 94 9.52 13.29 -16.52
N ASN A 95 8.62 13.13 -15.53
CA ASN A 95 7.80 14.23 -14.99
C ASN A 95 7.90 14.26 -13.45
N LEU A 96 8.99 14.81 -12.95
CA LEU A 96 9.27 14.87 -11.51
C LEU A 96 8.55 15.99 -10.77
N LYS A 97 7.69 16.76 -11.46
CA LYS A 97 6.94 17.85 -10.86
C LYS A 97 6.10 17.37 -9.69
N LEU A 98 6.23 18.03 -8.55
CA LEU A 98 5.41 17.81 -7.37
C LEU A 98 4.25 18.79 -7.34
N GLY A 99 3.13 18.34 -6.81
CA GLY A 99 2.02 19.23 -6.48
C GLY A 99 2.36 20.17 -5.32
N TRP A 100 1.62 21.25 -5.18
CA TRP A 100 1.91 22.28 -4.18
C TRP A 100 1.94 21.73 -2.74
N ASP A 101 0.93 20.97 -2.33
CA ASP A 101 0.88 20.34 -1.01
C ASP A 101 2.01 19.31 -0.82
N ALA A 102 2.33 18.59 -1.89
CA ALA A 102 3.40 17.61 -1.85
C ALA A 102 4.76 18.26 -1.57
N GLN A 103 5.03 19.43 -2.18
CA GLN A 103 6.25 20.19 -1.95
C GLN A 103 6.30 20.80 -0.54
N ASN A 104 5.19 21.45 -0.13
CA ASN A 104 5.17 22.28 1.06
C ASN A 104 4.94 21.51 2.36
N TYR A 105 4.35 20.32 2.30
CA TYR A 105 4.02 19.54 3.49
C TYR A 105 4.64 18.14 3.49
N TRP A 106 4.35 17.35 2.47
CA TRP A 106 4.70 15.93 2.49
C TRP A 106 6.20 15.69 2.26
N LEU A 107 6.79 16.44 1.33
CA LEU A 107 8.23 16.35 1.05
C LEU A 107 9.03 16.84 2.26
N ILE A 108 8.60 17.91 2.94
CA ILE A 108 9.28 18.44 4.13
C ILE A 108 9.31 17.38 5.24
N LYS A 109 8.17 16.75 5.53
CA LYS A 109 8.11 15.64 6.51
C LYS A 109 8.98 14.45 6.08
N LYS A 110 8.99 14.11 4.80
CA LYS A 110 9.89 13.07 4.25
C LYS A 110 11.36 13.43 4.47
N LEU A 111 11.74 14.70 4.30
CA LEU A 111 13.11 15.18 4.52
C LEU A 111 13.54 15.07 5.98
N VAL A 112 12.63 15.33 6.94
CA VAL A 112 12.91 15.10 8.37
C VAL A 112 13.38 13.66 8.59
N PHE A 113 12.63 12.67 8.09
CA PHE A 113 13.02 11.26 8.20
C PHE A 113 14.31 10.94 7.43
N THR A 114 14.55 11.60 6.30
CA THR A 114 15.78 11.41 5.51
C THR A 114 17.01 11.87 6.28
N ASN A 115 16.88 12.94 7.05
CA ASN A 115 17.93 13.54 7.89
C ASN A 115 18.02 12.93 9.30
N ASN A 116 17.55 11.68 9.46
CA ASN A 116 17.56 10.94 10.71
C ASN A 116 16.67 11.52 11.81
N GLY A 117 15.74 12.40 11.48
CA GLY A 117 14.71 12.86 12.39
C GLY A 117 13.67 11.77 12.67
N ASP A 118 12.90 11.98 13.73
CA ASP A 118 11.84 11.09 14.16
C ASP A 118 10.45 11.76 14.10
N ILE A 119 9.43 11.06 14.59
CA ILE A 119 8.06 11.57 14.60
C ILE A 119 7.87 12.80 15.49
N PHE A 120 8.71 13.02 16.49
CA PHE A 120 8.66 14.19 17.39
C PHE A 120 9.25 15.43 16.73
N ASP A 121 10.22 15.26 15.83
CA ASP A 121 10.80 16.35 15.06
C ASP A 121 9.81 16.97 14.06
N LEU A 122 8.73 16.25 13.75
CA LEU A 122 7.66 16.75 12.89
C LEU A 122 6.90 17.95 13.48
N GLN A 123 6.99 18.18 14.79
CA GLN A 123 6.43 19.38 15.45
C GLN A 123 7.00 20.69 14.89
N TYR A 124 8.20 20.66 14.32
CA TYR A 124 8.87 21.82 13.73
C TYR A 124 8.58 21.97 12.22
N THR A 125 7.76 21.08 11.63
CA THR A 125 7.40 21.17 10.22
C THR A 125 6.11 21.96 10.00
N PRO A 126 5.90 22.53 8.81
CA PRO A 126 4.60 23.05 8.41
C PRO A 126 3.51 21.99 8.56
N MET A 127 2.31 22.41 8.96
CA MET A 127 1.19 21.50 9.15
C MET A 127 1.53 20.30 10.07
N LYS A 128 2.07 20.62 11.25
CA LYS A 128 2.45 19.64 12.29
C LYS A 128 1.32 18.68 12.68
N SER A 129 0.07 19.15 12.62
CA SER A 129 -1.13 18.37 12.95
C SER A 129 -1.49 17.32 11.88
N TYR A 130 -0.93 17.41 10.67
CA TYR A 130 -1.20 16.42 9.63
C TYR A 130 -0.45 15.12 9.91
N PRO A 131 -1.10 13.97 9.70
CA PRO A 131 -0.48 12.66 9.85
C PRO A 131 0.79 12.52 8.99
N TYR A 132 1.63 11.59 9.34
CA TYR A 132 2.97 11.46 8.76
C TYR A 132 3.19 10.18 7.97
N LEU A 133 2.29 9.20 8.07
CA LEU A 133 2.53 7.85 7.54
C LEU A 133 2.82 7.87 6.03
N GLY A 134 2.10 8.68 5.25
CA GLY A 134 2.37 8.77 3.83
C GLY A 134 3.79 9.29 3.54
N SER A 135 4.23 10.36 4.22
CA SER A 135 5.60 10.88 4.09
C SER A 135 6.65 9.88 4.58
N PHE A 136 6.32 9.09 5.62
CA PHE A 136 7.18 8.03 6.12
C PHE A 136 7.32 6.89 5.11
N LEU A 137 6.23 6.48 4.46
CA LEU A 137 6.26 5.51 3.36
C LEU A 137 7.10 6.03 2.20
N TRP A 138 6.93 7.31 1.84
CA TRP A 138 7.74 7.94 0.81
C TRP A 138 9.24 7.87 1.13
N PHE A 139 9.63 8.25 2.35
CA PHE A 139 10.99 8.09 2.85
C PHE A 139 11.46 6.64 2.77
N PHE A 140 10.69 5.71 3.34
CA PHE A 140 11.07 4.30 3.43
C PHE A 140 11.36 3.69 2.05
N TYR A 141 10.47 3.89 1.08
CA TYR A 141 10.66 3.34 -0.26
C TYR A 141 11.74 4.08 -1.05
N THR A 142 11.99 5.36 -0.79
CA THR A 142 13.14 6.07 -1.38
C THR A 142 14.49 5.43 -1.00
N LYS A 143 14.59 4.84 0.20
CA LYS A 143 15.83 4.17 0.65
C LYS A 143 16.18 2.90 -0.16
N PHE A 144 15.24 2.32 -0.88
CA PHE A 144 15.53 1.22 -1.81
C PHE A 144 16.16 1.70 -3.13
N SER A 145 16.15 2.99 -3.40
CA SER A 145 16.89 3.57 -4.54
C SER A 145 18.38 3.58 -4.25
N ILE A 146 19.18 2.97 -5.13
CA ILE A 146 20.64 2.97 -5.02
C ILE A 146 21.19 4.41 -5.10
N THR A 147 20.55 5.27 -5.87
CA THR A 147 20.95 6.66 -6.13
C THR A 147 20.25 7.67 -5.20
N GLY A 148 19.35 7.21 -4.34
CA GLY A 148 18.59 8.10 -3.42
C GLY A 148 17.55 8.99 -4.11
N TYR A 149 17.20 8.71 -5.37
CA TYR A 149 16.21 9.49 -6.10
C TYR A 149 14.84 9.52 -5.40
N GLU A 150 14.33 10.71 -5.21
CA GLU A 150 13.10 10.99 -4.48
C GLU A 150 11.89 10.26 -5.07
N TYR A 151 11.77 10.21 -6.39
CA TYR A 151 10.61 9.61 -7.07
C TYR A 151 10.44 8.11 -6.84
N PHE A 152 11.46 7.42 -6.35
CA PHE A 152 11.36 6.00 -6.01
C PHE A 152 10.30 5.74 -4.94
N GLY A 153 10.17 6.62 -3.96
CA GLY A 153 9.10 6.51 -2.96
C GLY A 153 7.71 6.68 -3.57
N ARG A 154 7.58 7.52 -4.62
CA ARG A 154 6.32 7.71 -5.35
C ARG A 154 5.93 6.52 -6.23
N ILE A 155 6.90 5.72 -6.68
CA ILE A 155 6.61 4.46 -7.38
C ILE A 155 5.77 3.51 -6.51
N PHE A 156 6.02 3.50 -5.21
CA PHE A 156 5.20 2.71 -4.29
C PHE A 156 3.72 3.15 -4.28
N TYR A 157 3.44 4.44 -4.39
CA TYR A 157 2.06 4.95 -4.47
C TYR A 157 1.35 4.44 -5.71
N ILE A 158 2.05 4.48 -6.86
CA ILE A 158 1.55 3.95 -8.13
C ILE A 158 1.30 2.45 -8.03
N PHE A 159 2.26 1.73 -7.46
CA PHE A 159 2.16 0.28 -7.29
C PHE A 159 0.96 -0.12 -6.41
N LEU A 160 0.81 0.53 -5.26
CA LEU A 160 -0.33 0.30 -4.36
C LEU A 160 -1.66 0.60 -5.06
N PHE A 161 -1.72 1.70 -5.82
CA PHE A 161 -2.89 2.07 -6.60
C PHE A 161 -3.24 0.98 -7.62
N LEU A 162 -2.29 0.55 -8.44
CA LEU A 162 -2.51 -0.49 -9.44
C LEU A 162 -2.96 -1.82 -8.80
N VAL A 163 -2.33 -2.21 -7.70
CA VAL A 163 -2.71 -3.43 -6.96
C VAL A 163 -4.14 -3.32 -6.44
N SER A 164 -4.52 -2.17 -5.85
CA SER A 164 -5.85 -1.97 -5.28
C SER A 164 -6.95 -2.06 -6.35
N ILE A 165 -6.75 -1.38 -7.48
CA ILE A 165 -7.72 -1.36 -8.59
C ILE A 165 -7.83 -2.72 -9.27
N PHE A 166 -6.69 -3.33 -9.61
CA PHE A 166 -6.69 -4.65 -10.22
C PHE A 166 -7.33 -5.72 -9.33
N SER A 167 -7.07 -5.64 -8.04
CA SER A 167 -7.66 -6.53 -7.05
C SER A 167 -9.17 -6.30 -6.87
N LEU A 168 -9.63 -5.06 -6.94
CA LEU A 168 -11.06 -4.70 -6.89
C LEU A 168 -11.82 -5.36 -8.05
N PHE A 169 -11.31 -5.23 -9.27
CA PHE A 169 -11.95 -5.82 -10.44
C PHE A 169 -11.84 -7.36 -10.49
N SER A 170 -10.80 -7.94 -9.92
CA SER A 170 -10.64 -9.41 -9.87
C SER A 170 -11.72 -10.11 -9.02
N THR A 171 -12.41 -9.39 -8.15
CA THR A 171 -13.52 -9.94 -7.35
C THR A 171 -14.80 -10.13 -8.13
N SER A 172 -14.97 -9.45 -9.25
CA SER A 172 -16.22 -9.38 -10.01
C SER A 172 -16.48 -10.57 -10.97
N LYS A 173 -15.71 -11.66 -10.84
CA LYS A 173 -15.74 -12.81 -11.76
C LYS A 173 -15.58 -12.45 -13.24
N LEU A 174 -15.06 -11.26 -13.53
CA LEU A 174 -14.78 -10.81 -14.87
C LEU A 174 -13.60 -11.60 -15.48
N ASN A 175 -13.63 -11.77 -16.79
CA ASN A 175 -12.49 -12.33 -17.50
C ASN A 175 -11.26 -11.40 -17.34
N PHE A 176 -10.08 -12.00 -17.33
CA PHE A 176 -8.80 -11.30 -17.22
C PHE A 176 -8.68 -10.06 -18.13
N ILE A 177 -9.11 -10.16 -19.40
CA ILE A 177 -9.07 -9.04 -20.35
C ILE A 177 -9.95 -7.87 -19.88
N LYS A 178 -11.17 -8.14 -19.39
CA LYS A 178 -12.05 -7.09 -18.85
C LYS A 178 -11.46 -6.42 -17.64
N ASN A 179 -10.87 -7.18 -16.71
CA ASN A 179 -10.16 -6.64 -15.55
C ASN A 179 -9.02 -5.72 -15.98
N PHE A 180 -8.24 -6.12 -16.95
CA PHE A 180 -7.13 -5.32 -17.48
C PHE A 180 -7.63 -4.03 -18.11
N LEU A 181 -8.65 -4.08 -18.97
CA LEU A 181 -9.23 -2.91 -19.62
C LEU A 181 -9.82 -1.93 -18.61
N LEU A 182 -10.55 -2.42 -17.60
CA LEU A 182 -11.10 -1.58 -16.53
C LEU A 182 -9.99 -0.93 -15.70
N THR A 183 -8.92 -1.66 -15.40
CA THR A 183 -7.75 -1.09 -14.69
C THR A 183 -7.15 0.05 -15.50
N ILE A 184 -6.91 -0.15 -16.78
CA ILE A 184 -6.38 0.89 -17.67
C ILE A 184 -7.33 2.08 -17.75
N ALA A 185 -8.63 1.86 -17.95
CA ALA A 185 -9.63 2.92 -17.98
C ALA A 185 -9.61 3.75 -16.68
N THR A 186 -9.54 3.10 -15.51
CA THR A 186 -9.46 3.79 -14.22
C THR A 186 -8.17 4.60 -14.10
N VAL A 187 -7.05 4.05 -14.55
CA VAL A 187 -5.76 4.78 -14.57
C VAL A 187 -5.87 6.03 -15.45
N PHE A 188 -6.47 5.93 -16.63
CA PHE A 188 -6.65 7.10 -17.51
C PHE A 188 -7.56 8.17 -16.90
N LEU A 189 -8.60 7.79 -16.18
CA LEU A 189 -9.49 8.75 -15.50
C LEU A 189 -8.75 9.55 -14.42
N ILE A 190 -7.81 8.93 -13.73
CA ILE A 190 -7.07 9.55 -12.61
C ILE A 190 -5.74 10.16 -13.06
N TYR A 191 -5.28 9.84 -14.27
CA TYR A 191 -3.95 10.17 -14.80
C TYR A 191 -3.58 11.65 -14.66
N ASN A 192 -4.52 12.54 -14.93
CA ASN A 192 -4.27 13.99 -14.95
C ASN A 192 -4.38 14.67 -13.58
N SER A 193 -4.85 13.99 -12.54
CA SER A 193 -5.21 14.64 -11.29
C SER A 193 -4.12 14.61 -10.22
N SER A 194 -3.59 13.45 -9.88
CA SER A 194 -2.69 13.38 -8.73
C SER A 194 -1.76 12.16 -8.70
N LEU A 195 -1.86 11.27 -9.69
CA LEU A 195 -1.15 9.98 -9.65
C LEU A 195 0.37 10.14 -9.50
N PHE A 196 0.95 11.17 -10.13
CA PHE A 196 2.40 11.39 -10.16
C PHE A 196 2.88 12.55 -9.29
N ASN A 197 1.98 13.35 -8.75
CA ASN A 197 2.31 14.62 -8.11
C ASN A 197 2.77 14.51 -6.65
N GLY A 198 2.87 13.30 -6.10
CA GLY A 198 3.28 13.07 -4.70
C GLY A 198 2.19 13.35 -3.66
N TYR A 199 0.95 13.54 -4.10
CA TYR A 199 -0.18 13.72 -3.19
C TYR A 199 -0.54 12.45 -2.45
N GLN A 200 -0.97 12.60 -1.19
CA GLN A 200 -1.33 11.48 -0.31
C GLN A 200 -2.72 10.90 -0.63
N GLU A 201 -3.52 11.62 -1.40
CA GLU A 201 -4.86 11.22 -1.86
C GLU A 201 -4.84 9.88 -2.59
N ILE A 202 -3.78 9.61 -3.34
CA ILE A 202 -3.64 8.34 -4.06
C ILE A 202 -3.52 7.14 -3.10
N LEU A 203 -2.85 7.33 -1.96
CA LEU A 203 -2.76 6.29 -0.93
C LEU A 203 -4.10 6.05 -0.26
N ILE A 204 -4.81 7.15 0.08
CA ILE A 204 -6.14 7.08 0.69
C ILE A 204 -7.11 6.39 -0.27
N PHE A 205 -7.13 6.80 -1.53
CA PHE A 205 -7.97 6.17 -2.56
C PHE A 205 -7.70 4.67 -2.65
N SER A 206 -6.42 4.29 -2.70
CA SER A 206 -6.03 2.88 -2.82
C SER A 206 -6.47 2.06 -1.61
N LEU A 207 -6.24 2.57 -0.40
CA LEU A 207 -6.65 1.88 0.83
C LEU A 207 -8.17 1.85 0.99
N THR A 208 -8.88 2.90 0.56
CA THR A 208 -10.36 2.92 0.56
C THR A 208 -10.92 1.90 -0.42
N ALA A 209 -10.34 1.74 -1.60
CA ALA A 209 -10.74 0.70 -2.55
C ALA A 209 -10.55 -0.71 -1.97
N ILE A 210 -9.43 -0.94 -1.26
CA ILE A 210 -9.17 -2.20 -0.55
C ILE A 210 -10.18 -2.40 0.58
N LEU A 211 -10.50 -1.35 1.33
CA LEU A 211 -11.48 -1.37 2.41
C LEU A 211 -12.85 -1.80 1.90
N LEU A 212 -13.37 -1.09 0.90
CA LEU A 212 -14.69 -1.38 0.30
C LEU A 212 -14.79 -2.81 -0.22
N LYS A 213 -13.74 -3.29 -0.90
CA LYS A 213 -13.66 -4.68 -1.33
C LYS A 213 -13.69 -5.66 -0.15
N THR A 214 -12.93 -5.35 0.91
CA THR A 214 -12.84 -6.22 2.09
C THR A 214 -14.18 -6.31 2.80
N ILE A 215 -14.89 -5.19 2.93
CA ILE A 215 -16.22 -5.10 3.51
C ILE A 215 -17.22 -5.88 2.66
N TYR A 216 -17.21 -5.69 1.35
CA TYR A 216 -18.06 -6.46 0.44
C TYR A 216 -17.88 -7.97 0.63
N LYS A 217 -16.62 -8.42 0.74
CA LYS A 217 -16.32 -9.83 1.02
C LYS A 217 -16.80 -10.28 2.40
N TYR A 218 -16.63 -9.42 3.40
CA TYR A 218 -17.10 -9.69 4.76
C TYR A 218 -18.60 -9.96 4.80
N PHE A 219 -19.41 -9.10 4.19
CA PHE A 219 -20.85 -9.29 4.13
C PHE A 219 -21.28 -10.53 3.34
N ASN A 220 -20.57 -10.89 2.29
CA ASN A 220 -20.88 -12.09 1.50
C ASN A 220 -20.40 -13.40 2.15
N CYS A 221 -19.62 -13.34 3.23
CA CYS A 221 -19.11 -14.52 3.94
C CYS A 221 -19.82 -14.76 5.28
N PHE A 222 -20.94 -14.08 5.56
CA PHE A 222 -21.65 -14.12 6.83
C PHE A 222 -22.05 -15.53 7.29
N ASP A 223 -22.22 -16.47 6.36
CA ASP A 223 -22.63 -17.84 6.64
C ASP A 223 -21.47 -18.80 7.04
N LYS A 224 -20.25 -18.29 7.18
CA LYS A 224 -19.06 -19.12 7.46
C LYS A 224 -18.31 -18.62 8.69
N ASP A 225 -18.64 -19.11 9.85
CA ASP A 225 -18.20 -18.67 11.17
C ASP A 225 -16.68 -18.48 11.36
N TYR A 226 -15.84 -19.24 10.68
CA TYR A 226 -14.40 -19.24 10.91
C TYR A 226 -13.60 -18.13 10.18
N THR A 227 -14.15 -17.56 9.12
CA THR A 227 -13.46 -16.52 8.32
C THR A 227 -13.82 -15.11 8.79
N PHE A 228 -14.86 -14.98 9.57
CA PHE A 228 -15.44 -13.72 10.01
C PHE A 228 -14.46 -12.83 10.81
N ASN A 229 -13.84 -13.39 11.85
CA ASN A 229 -12.92 -12.63 12.72
C ASN A 229 -11.71 -12.05 11.97
N ASN A 230 -11.19 -12.77 10.98
CA ASN A 230 -10.00 -12.32 10.24
C ASN A 230 -10.27 -11.09 9.36
N TYR A 231 -11.47 -10.98 8.78
CA TYR A 231 -11.86 -9.80 8.01
C TYR A 231 -12.06 -8.58 8.90
N TYR A 232 -12.64 -8.76 10.08
CA TYR A 232 -12.85 -7.68 11.04
C TYR A 232 -11.52 -7.02 11.46
N TYR A 233 -10.54 -7.83 11.88
CA TYR A 233 -9.21 -7.31 12.22
C TYR A 233 -8.53 -6.63 11.04
N PHE A 234 -8.68 -7.17 9.85
CA PHE A 234 -8.07 -6.59 8.65
C PHE A 234 -8.70 -5.23 8.28
N ILE A 235 -10.01 -5.09 8.43
CA ILE A 235 -10.72 -3.82 8.29
C ILE A 235 -10.16 -2.78 9.28
N GLY A 236 -9.99 -3.15 10.55
CA GLY A 236 -9.39 -2.29 11.56
C GLY A 236 -7.97 -1.82 11.20
N ILE A 237 -7.14 -2.72 10.66
CA ILE A 237 -5.80 -2.40 10.17
C ILE A 237 -5.86 -1.37 9.03
N ILE A 238 -6.76 -1.54 8.07
CA ILE A 238 -6.93 -0.60 6.96
C ILE A 238 -7.36 0.78 7.49
N PHE A 239 -8.30 0.84 8.40
CA PHE A 239 -8.75 2.09 9.02
C PHE A 239 -7.59 2.83 9.70
N LEU A 240 -6.79 2.14 10.50
CA LEU A 240 -5.62 2.74 11.14
C LEU A 240 -4.63 3.28 10.11
N ASN A 241 -4.34 2.53 9.07
CA ASN A 241 -3.45 3.01 7.99
C ASN A 241 -3.99 4.30 7.35
N ILE A 242 -5.28 4.36 7.04
CA ILE A 242 -5.92 5.53 6.41
C ILE A 242 -5.84 6.75 7.34
N LEU A 243 -6.15 6.59 8.63
CA LEU A 243 -6.12 7.66 9.63
C LEU A 243 -4.74 8.32 9.75
N PHE A 244 -3.67 7.52 9.69
CA PHE A 244 -2.31 8.03 9.82
C PHE A 244 -1.69 8.56 8.52
N ILE A 245 -2.43 8.50 7.40
CA ILE A 245 -2.01 9.11 6.12
C ILE A 245 -2.48 10.56 6.03
N LYS A 246 -3.75 10.86 6.29
CA LYS A 246 -4.31 12.21 6.17
C LYS A 246 -5.56 12.39 7.04
N ASN A 247 -5.74 13.58 7.63
CA ASN A 247 -6.89 13.89 8.49
C ASN A 247 -8.25 13.78 7.78
N ASP A 248 -8.31 14.13 6.50
CA ASP A 248 -9.55 14.07 5.70
C ASP A 248 -10.12 12.64 5.63
N ALA A 249 -9.29 11.65 5.91
CA ALA A 249 -9.71 10.26 6.01
C ALA A 249 -10.71 10.00 7.14
N LEU A 250 -10.76 10.84 8.17
CA LEU A 250 -11.79 10.79 9.22
C LEU A 250 -13.20 10.89 8.63
N ILE A 251 -13.40 11.72 7.61
CA ILE A 251 -14.69 11.89 6.93
C ILE A 251 -15.09 10.56 6.25
N ILE A 252 -14.15 9.90 5.58
CA ILE A 252 -14.40 8.61 4.91
C ILE A 252 -14.83 7.56 5.94
N ILE A 253 -14.13 7.50 7.07
CA ILE A 253 -14.44 6.56 8.15
C ILE A 253 -15.80 6.88 8.76
N PHE A 254 -16.11 8.16 8.99
CA PHE A 254 -17.39 8.58 9.53
C PHE A 254 -18.56 8.24 8.60
N ILE A 255 -18.44 8.52 7.30
CA ILE A 255 -19.46 8.14 6.29
C ILE A 255 -19.65 6.63 6.29
N PHE A 256 -18.55 5.89 6.39
CA PHE A 256 -18.63 4.44 6.43
C PHE A 256 -19.34 3.91 7.69
N LEU A 257 -19.00 4.43 8.86
CA LEU A 257 -19.67 4.04 10.12
C LEU A 257 -21.16 4.36 10.08
N LEU A 258 -21.55 5.52 9.53
CA LEU A 258 -22.95 5.86 9.29
C LEU A 258 -23.65 4.86 8.36
N SER A 259 -22.99 4.43 7.30
CA SER A 259 -23.57 3.44 6.37
C SER A 259 -23.74 2.04 6.94
N LEU A 260 -23.08 1.73 8.07
CA LEU A 260 -23.27 0.48 8.79
C LEU A 260 -24.43 0.55 9.80
N LEU A 261 -24.86 1.76 10.16
CA LEU A 261 -25.98 1.98 11.10
C LEU A 261 -27.33 2.08 10.39
N LEU A 262 -27.32 2.35 9.09
CA LEU A 262 -28.49 2.37 8.21
C LEU A 262 -28.72 1.02 7.55
#